data_ed2431b3447ff18ba8309b78f92e001d
#
_entry.id   ed2431b3447ff18ba8309b78f92e001d
#
_cell.length_a   1.000
_cell.length_b   1.000
_cell.length_c   1.000
_cell.angle_alpha   90.00
_cell.angle_beta   90.00
_cell.angle_gamma   90.00
#
_symmetry.space_group_name_H-M   'P 1'
#
loop_
_entity.id
_entity.type
_entity.pdbx_description
1 polymer ?
#
loop_
_entity_poly.entity_id
_entity_poly.type
_entity_poly.pdbx_seq_one_letter_code
_entity_poly.pdbx_strand_id
1 'polypeptide(L)'
;MTQPAIHFHETSSAVAHKLRGDTGIDPATWPAEWTDISFKCYDRLPWRRLPPPAFDSDMPLRDVLLARRSRRTLSGEPLTEQQLSTLLHASLANHPDDPTASRRPYPSGGARFPTECYVIAVNVTSLPGGVYHYDPSRNGLHLLAQRPLSDELERCFVVPWIVQARAILVLTSMLARTSCKYGDRGYRFGLIEAGHAAQNLALVGTALGIGITPVGGFADEPLRRLLGVFQGDELVAHTMVLP
;
A
#
# COMPACT_ATOMS: atom_id res chain seq x y z
N MET A 1 -31.14 9.60 -11.56
CA MET A 1 -29.72 9.32 -11.90
C MET A 1 -29.28 8.12 -11.09
N THR A 2 -29.05 7.01 -11.74
CA THR A 2 -28.40 5.86 -11.08
C THR A 2 -27.00 6.30 -10.68
N GLN A 3 -26.74 6.37 -9.38
CA GLN A 3 -25.42 6.72 -8.91
C GLN A 3 -24.49 5.56 -9.24
N PRO A 4 -23.39 5.76 -9.98
CA PRO A 4 -22.49 4.68 -10.40
C PRO A 4 -21.99 3.81 -9.25
N ALA A 5 -21.79 4.40 -8.08
CA ALA A 5 -21.36 3.69 -6.89
C ALA A 5 -22.41 2.69 -6.38
N ILE A 6 -23.71 3.05 -6.42
CA ILE A 6 -24.79 2.15 -6.02
C ILE A 6 -24.90 1.01 -7.04
N HIS A 7 -24.88 1.35 -8.32
CA HIS A 7 -24.92 0.35 -9.39
C HIS A 7 -23.78 -0.66 -9.27
N PHE A 8 -22.53 -0.19 -9.06
CA PHE A 8 -21.39 -1.07 -8.83
C PHE A 8 -21.57 -1.91 -7.55
N HIS A 9 -22.12 -1.32 -6.48
CA HIS A 9 -22.37 -2.04 -5.23
C HIS A 9 -23.37 -3.19 -5.47
N GLU A 10 -24.44 -2.94 -6.19
CA GLU A 10 -25.47 -3.93 -6.50
C GLU A 10 -24.93 -5.03 -7.42
N THR A 11 -24.27 -4.67 -8.52
CA THR A 11 -23.74 -5.64 -9.52
C THR A 11 -22.63 -6.51 -8.96
N SER A 12 -21.81 -5.98 -8.05
CA SER A 12 -20.75 -6.72 -7.37
C SER A 12 -21.22 -7.40 -6.07
N SER A 13 -22.53 -7.37 -5.76
CA SER A 13 -23.08 -8.09 -4.61
C SER A 13 -23.19 -9.58 -4.91
N ALA A 14 -22.66 -10.39 -4.00
CA ALA A 14 -22.77 -11.84 -4.12
C ALA A 14 -24.15 -12.32 -3.70
N VAL A 15 -24.68 -13.28 -4.44
CA VAL A 15 -25.96 -13.95 -4.09
C VAL A 15 -25.62 -15.29 -3.43
N ALA A 16 -26.30 -15.61 -2.34
CA ALA A 16 -25.96 -16.75 -1.48
C ALA A 16 -25.84 -18.10 -2.23
N HIS A 17 -26.63 -18.33 -3.26
CA HIS A 17 -26.56 -19.58 -4.05
C HIS A 17 -25.29 -19.64 -4.93
N LYS A 18 -24.79 -18.50 -5.42
CA LYS A 18 -23.52 -18.43 -6.16
C LYS A 18 -22.33 -18.64 -5.24
N LEU A 19 -22.41 -18.22 -3.99
CA LEU A 19 -21.36 -18.46 -2.99
C LEU A 19 -21.27 -19.93 -2.57
N ARG A 20 -22.37 -20.71 -2.69
CA ARG A 20 -22.41 -22.12 -2.30
C ARG A 20 -22.02 -23.08 -3.43
N GLY A 21 -22.12 -22.63 -4.68
CA GLY A 21 -21.89 -23.49 -5.85
C GLY A 21 -20.44 -23.55 -6.33
N ASP A 22 -19.72 -22.43 -6.27
CA ASP A 22 -18.44 -22.28 -6.97
C ASP A 22 -17.21 -22.23 -6.04
N THR A 23 -17.41 -22.05 -4.74
CA THR A 23 -16.31 -22.08 -3.77
C THR A 23 -16.31 -23.42 -3.06
N GLY A 24 -15.74 -24.44 -3.67
CA GLY A 24 -15.46 -25.67 -2.96
C GLY A 24 -14.83 -25.35 -1.60
N ILE A 25 -15.42 -25.90 -0.54
CA ILE A 25 -14.95 -25.63 0.86
C ILE A 25 -13.56 -26.24 1.07
N ASP A 26 -13.19 -27.22 0.26
CA ASP A 26 -11.89 -27.90 0.35
C ASP A 26 -10.82 -27.17 -0.48
N PRO A 27 -9.84 -26.53 0.17
CA PRO A 27 -8.73 -25.85 -0.52
C PRO A 27 -7.93 -26.75 -1.48
N ALA A 28 -7.92 -28.06 -1.25
CA ALA A 28 -7.21 -29.00 -2.10
C ALA A 28 -7.82 -29.12 -3.52
N THR A 29 -9.08 -28.70 -3.68
CA THR A 29 -9.79 -28.71 -4.97
C THR A 29 -9.73 -27.37 -5.72
N TRP A 30 -9.07 -26.37 -5.15
CA TRP A 30 -9.02 -25.03 -5.74
C TRP A 30 -8.09 -24.99 -6.97
N PRO A 31 -8.43 -24.24 -8.02
CA PRO A 31 -7.52 -23.97 -9.12
C PRO A 31 -6.21 -23.34 -8.61
N ALA A 32 -5.09 -23.65 -9.27
CA ALA A 32 -3.77 -23.11 -8.88
C ALA A 32 -3.76 -21.58 -8.80
N GLU A 33 -4.45 -20.91 -9.72
CA GLU A 33 -4.58 -19.45 -9.72
C GLU A 33 -5.27 -18.87 -8.47
N TRP A 34 -5.99 -19.70 -7.69
CA TRP A 34 -6.60 -19.29 -6.42
C TRP A 34 -5.66 -19.44 -5.24
N THR A 35 -4.64 -20.25 -5.36
CA THR A 35 -3.67 -20.54 -4.30
C THR A 35 -2.33 -19.86 -4.52
N ASP A 36 -1.91 -19.76 -5.78
CA ASP A 36 -0.63 -19.13 -6.11
C ASP A 36 -0.69 -17.60 -5.90
N ILE A 37 0.24 -17.10 -5.11
CA ILE A 37 0.40 -15.68 -4.88
C ILE A 37 1.57 -15.19 -5.73
N SER A 38 1.27 -14.37 -6.74
CA SER A 38 2.31 -13.69 -7.51
C SER A 38 2.66 -12.36 -6.84
N PHE A 39 3.93 -12.18 -6.48
CA PHE A 39 4.44 -10.90 -6.01
C PHE A 39 4.96 -10.07 -7.17
N LYS A 40 4.74 -8.76 -7.10
CA LYS A 40 5.33 -7.85 -8.07
C LYS A 40 6.83 -7.75 -7.84
N CYS A 41 7.61 -7.94 -8.88
CA CYS A 41 9.05 -7.89 -8.82
C CYS A 41 9.63 -7.05 -9.98
N TYR A 42 10.69 -6.35 -9.71
CA TYR A 42 11.41 -5.51 -10.67
C TYR A 42 12.88 -5.91 -10.77
N ASP A 43 13.16 -7.21 -10.99
CA ASP A 43 14.52 -7.80 -10.95
C ASP A 43 15.53 -7.13 -11.88
N ARG A 44 15.06 -6.41 -12.91
CA ARG A 44 15.93 -5.68 -13.85
C ARG A 44 16.23 -4.25 -13.41
N LEU A 45 15.62 -3.77 -12.34
CA LEU A 45 15.82 -2.41 -11.82
C LEU A 45 16.79 -2.43 -10.63
N PRO A 46 17.48 -1.31 -10.37
CA PRO A 46 18.32 -1.19 -9.18
C PRO A 46 17.52 -1.47 -7.92
N TRP A 47 18.06 -2.35 -7.07
CA TRP A 47 17.47 -2.73 -5.80
C TRP A 47 18.34 -2.25 -4.64
N ARG A 48 17.73 -1.73 -3.61
CA ARG A 48 18.37 -1.28 -2.39
C ARG A 48 17.73 -1.96 -1.18
N ARG A 49 18.54 -2.68 -0.40
CA ARG A 49 18.11 -3.17 0.90
C ARG A 49 17.92 -2.00 1.84
N LEU A 50 16.79 -1.97 2.54
CA LEU A 50 16.59 -1.06 3.65
C LEU A 50 17.33 -1.57 4.92
N PRO A 51 17.68 -0.69 5.87
CA PRO A 51 18.21 -1.11 7.16
C PRO A 51 17.29 -2.13 7.85
N PRO A 52 17.82 -3.04 8.68
CA PRO A 52 16.96 -3.88 9.51
C PRO A 52 15.97 -3.03 10.31
N PRO A 53 14.69 -3.42 10.38
CA PRO A 53 13.71 -2.63 11.13
C PRO A 53 14.10 -2.57 12.61
N ALA A 54 13.97 -1.40 13.20
CA ALA A 54 14.21 -1.18 14.62
C ALA A 54 12.96 -0.50 15.21
N PHE A 55 12.04 -1.33 15.71
CA PHE A 55 10.83 -0.83 16.33
C PHE A 55 11.12 -0.45 17.79
N ASP A 56 11.54 0.79 17.99
CA ASP A 56 11.88 1.34 19.30
C ASP A 56 10.70 2.19 19.81
N SER A 57 9.67 1.52 20.31
CA SER A 57 8.52 2.19 20.92
C SER A 57 7.82 1.25 21.90
N ASP A 58 7.76 1.68 23.15
CA ASP A 58 7.01 1.01 24.22
C ASP A 58 5.59 1.55 24.38
N MET A 59 5.12 2.36 23.42
CA MET A 59 3.79 2.98 23.50
C MET A 59 2.70 1.89 23.45
N PRO A 60 1.86 1.74 24.51
CA PRO A 60 0.79 0.77 24.51
C PRO A 60 -0.19 1.00 23.36
N LEU A 61 -0.75 -0.05 22.79
CA LEU A 61 -1.71 0.03 21.68
C LEU A 61 -2.87 0.99 21.98
N ARG A 62 -3.36 1.02 23.23
CA ARG A 62 -4.39 1.96 23.66
C ARG A 62 -3.98 3.41 23.40
N ASP A 63 -2.75 3.75 23.74
CA ASP A 63 -2.26 5.11 23.66
C ASP A 63 -1.93 5.50 22.21
N VAL A 64 -1.44 4.54 21.40
CA VAL A 64 -1.28 4.72 19.94
C VAL A 64 -2.63 5.04 19.30
N LEU A 65 -3.70 4.28 19.64
CA LEU A 65 -5.04 4.51 19.10
C LEU A 65 -5.59 5.90 19.48
N LEU A 66 -5.37 6.33 20.71
CA LEU A 66 -5.80 7.65 21.20
C LEU A 66 -4.97 8.80 20.61
N ALA A 67 -3.67 8.59 20.38
CA ALA A 67 -2.75 9.61 19.85
C ALA A 67 -2.84 9.75 18.33
N ARG A 68 -3.28 8.70 17.62
CA ARG A 68 -3.35 8.71 16.15
C ARG A 68 -4.23 9.85 15.64
N ARG A 69 -3.65 10.69 14.81
CA ARG A 69 -4.35 11.77 14.10
C ARG A 69 -3.65 12.09 12.79
N SER A 70 -4.37 12.64 11.83
CA SER A 70 -3.77 13.20 10.61
C SER A 70 -2.92 14.41 10.96
N ARG A 71 -1.63 14.33 10.70
CA ARG A 71 -0.68 15.43 10.95
C ARG A 71 -0.33 16.09 9.61
N ARG A 72 -0.57 17.39 9.50
CA ARG A 72 -0.34 18.18 8.27
C ARG A 72 0.76 19.21 8.45
N THR A 73 1.34 19.29 9.64
CA THR A 73 2.49 20.17 9.92
C THR A 73 3.73 19.50 9.38
N LEU A 74 4.43 20.19 8.50
CA LEU A 74 5.71 19.73 7.95
C LEU A 74 6.74 19.59 9.07
N SER A 75 7.50 18.51 9.03
CA SER A 75 8.51 18.24 10.06
C SER A 75 9.69 19.20 10.01
N GLY A 76 10.06 19.64 8.81
CA GLY A 76 11.31 20.38 8.58
C GLY A 76 12.56 19.48 8.55
N GLU A 77 12.53 18.34 9.23
CA GLU A 77 13.64 17.40 9.30
C GLU A 77 13.43 16.24 8.31
N PRO A 78 14.49 15.72 7.67
CA PRO A 78 14.40 14.56 6.79
C PRO A 78 13.82 13.33 7.52
N LEU A 79 13.09 12.50 6.81
CA LEU A 79 12.78 11.16 7.29
C LEU A 79 14.05 10.30 7.23
N THR A 80 14.42 9.63 8.31
CA THR A 80 15.56 8.72 8.23
C THR A 80 15.20 7.45 7.48
N GLU A 81 16.19 6.87 6.78
CA GLU A 81 16.00 5.58 6.10
C GLU A 81 15.62 4.47 7.09
N GLN A 82 16.11 4.55 8.34
CA GLN A 82 15.74 3.64 9.42
C GLN A 82 14.26 3.76 9.80
N GLN A 83 13.75 4.98 9.93
CA GLN A 83 12.33 5.23 10.20
C GLN A 83 11.43 4.72 9.06
N LEU A 84 11.84 4.99 7.81
CA LEU A 84 11.12 4.49 6.64
C LEU A 84 11.10 2.96 6.61
N SER A 85 12.25 2.32 6.84
CA SER A 85 12.36 0.86 6.90
C SER A 85 11.45 0.26 7.95
N THR A 86 11.51 0.78 9.17
CA THR A 86 10.70 0.28 10.29
C THR A 86 9.21 0.47 10.03
N LEU A 87 8.82 1.64 9.50
CA LEU A 87 7.43 1.94 9.14
C LEU A 87 6.89 0.94 8.11
N LEU A 88 7.61 0.74 7.02
CA LEU A 88 7.19 -0.16 5.93
C LEU A 88 7.15 -1.62 6.40
N HIS A 89 8.22 -2.06 7.07
CA HIS A 89 8.34 -3.45 7.53
C HIS A 89 7.24 -3.81 8.54
N ALA A 90 7.09 -3.04 9.61
CA ALA A 90 6.12 -3.32 10.66
C ALA A 90 4.66 -3.24 10.16
N SER A 91 4.40 -2.45 9.09
CA SER A 91 3.06 -2.26 8.56
C SER A 91 2.69 -3.22 7.42
N LEU A 92 3.67 -3.64 6.61
CA LEU A 92 3.40 -4.23 5.29
C LEU A 92 4.18 -5.52 4.99
N ALA A 93 5.29 -5.80 5.68
CA ALA A 93 6.18 -6.90 5.33
C ALA A 93 5.52 -8.28 5.50
N ASN A 94 6.06 -9.27 4.81
CA ASN A 94 5.71 -10.65 5.04
C ASN A 94 6.14 -11.07 6.45
N HIS A 95 5.36 -11.94 7.09
CA HIS A 95 5.71 -12.45 8.41
C HIS A 95 7.02 -13.25 8.33
N PRO A 96 8.02 -12.99 9.19
CA PRO A 96 9.35 -13.60 9.07
C PRO A 96 9.34 -15.13 9.18
N ASP A 97 8.40 -15.69 9.94
CA ASP A 97 8.28 -17.13 10.16
C ASP A 97 7.33 -17.83 9.18
N ASP A 98 6.92 -17.13 8.12
CA ASP A 98 6.01 -17.69 7.11
C ASP A 98 6.71 -17.77 5.72
N PRO A 99 7.26 -18.94 5.37
CA PRO A 99 7.94 -19.13 4.08
C PRO A 99 6.99 -19.06 2.89
N THR A 100 5.67 -19.16 3.11
CA THR A 100 4.67 -19.09 2.04
C THR A 100 4.27 -17.66 1.71
N ALA A 101 4.74 -16.70 2.52
CA ALA A 101 4.37 -15.28 2.41
C ALA A 101 2.85 -15.02 2.44
N SER A 102 2.10 -15.95 3.03
CA SER A 102 0.63 -15.90 3.17
C SER A 102 0.15 -15.06 4.37
N ARG A 103 1.10 -14.52 5.17
CA ARG A 103 0.80 -13.74 6.37
C ARG A 103 1.47 -12.38 6.31
N ARG A 104 0.68 -11.35 6.55
CA ARG A 104 1.12 -9.96 6.71
C ARG A 104 0.46 -9.33 7.94
N PRO A 105 0.90 -8.15 8.41
CA PRO A 105 0.30 -7.46 9.55
C PRO A 105 -1.15 -7.01 9.34
N TYR A 106 -1.73 -7.26 8.17
CA TYR A 106 -3.11 -6.95 7.84
C TYR A 106 -3.79 -8.13 7.15
N PRO A 107 -5.13 -8.26 7.29
CA PRO A 107 -5.88 -9.34 6.66
C PRO A 107 -6.05 -9.10 5.16
N SER A 108 -6.03 -10.18 4.39
CA SER A 108 -6.31 -10.19 2.95
C SER A 108 -7.36 -11.22 2.60
N GLY A 109 -8.28 -10.88 1.74
CA GLY A 109 -9.30 -11.79 1.23
C GLY A 109 -8.67 -12.99 0.51
N GLY A 110 -8.74 -14.18 1.14
CA GLY A 110 -8.13 -15.40 0.61
C GLY A 110 -6.60 -15.37 0.54
N ALA A 111 -5.96 -14.57 1.38
CA ALA A 111 -4.52 -14.33 1.41
C ALA A 111 -3.94 -13.92 0.03
N ARG A 112 -4.70 -13.16 -0.77
CA ARG A 112 -4.30 -12.79 -2.15
C ARG A 112 -3.35 -11.59 -2.21
N PHE A 113 -3.30 -10.76 -1.18
CA PHE A 113 -2.43 -9.59 -1.04
C PHE A 113 -2.33 -8.72 -2.30
N PRO A 114 -3.45 -8.19 -2.81
CA PRO A 114 -3.45 -7.34 -3.99
C PRO A 114 -2.77 -6.00 -3.76
N THR A 115 -2.56 -5.59 -2.51
CA THR A 115 -1.98 -4.29 -2.18
C THR A 115 -0.48 -4.27 -2.42
N GLU A 116 -0.04 -3.34 -3.28
CA GLU A 116 1.37 -2.96 -3.47
C GLU A 116 1.64 -1.60 -2.82
N CYS A 117 2.88 -1.34 -2.46
CA CYS A 117 3.28 -0.07 -1.88
C CYS A 117 4.40 0.58 -2.69
N TYR A 118 4.16 1.81 -3.13
CA TYR A 118 5.17 2.65 -3.75
C TYR A 118 5.59 3.76 -2.79
N VAL A 119 6.87 4.08 -2.82
CA VAL A 119 7.47 5.17 -2.04
C VAL A 119 7.91 6.27 -2.99
N ILE A 120 7.31 7.43 -2.88
CA ILE A 120 7.80 8.65 -3.52
C ILE A 120 8.65 9.34 -2.47
N ALA A 121 9.97 9.23 -2.59
CA ALA A 121 10.93 9.83 -1.67
C ALA A 121 11.21 11.27 -2.11
N VAL A 122 10.98 12.23 -1.22
CA VAL A 122 11.25 13.65 -1.47
C VAL A 122 12.40 14.13 -0.58
N ASN A 123 12.31 13.88 0.72
CA ASN A 123 13.33 14.28 1.70
C ASN A 123 13.56 13.13 2.70
N VAL A 124 14.28 12.10 2.24
CA VAL A 124 14.66 10.93 3.04
C VAL A 124 16.18 10.85 3.10
N THR A 125 16.74 10.75 4.31
CA THR A 125 18.20 10.68 4.49
C THR A 125 18.78 9.47 3.77
N SER A 126 19.85 9.67 3.02
CA SER A 126 20.57 8.62 2.28
C SER A 126 19.78 7.94 1.15
N LEU A 127 18.53 8.35 0.91
CA LEU A 127 17.74 7.85 -0.21
C LEU A 127 17.54 8.95 -1.24
N PRO A 128 18.05 8.83 -2.47
CA PRO A 128 17.83 9.82 -3.52
C PRO A 128 16.34 10.10 -3.75
N GLY A 129 16.01 11.34 -4.08
CA GLY A 129 14.67 11.70 -4.50
C GLY A 129 14.24 10.88 -5.72
N GLY A 130 13.06 10.26 -5.66
CA GLY A 130 12.62 9.38 -6.72
C GLY A 130 11.38 8.55 -6.36
N VAL A 131 11.02 7.68 -7.27
CA VAL A 131 9.90 6.75 -7.14
C VAL A 131 10.45 5.34 -6.97
N TYR A 132 9.97 4.66 -5.96
CA TYR A 132 10.40 3.31 -5.59
C TYR A 132 9.20 2.39 -5.40
N HIS A 133 9.41 1.10 -5.64
CA HIS A 133 8.48 0.05 -5.24
C HIS A 133 9.05 -0.68 -4.00
N TYR A 134 8.23 -0.90 -2.99
CA TYR A 134 8.63 -1.63 -1.78
C TYR A 134 8.45 -3.13 -1.98
N ASP A 135 9.51 -3.88 -1.73
CA ASP A 135 9.51 -5.34 -1.70
C ASP A 135 9.32 -5.83 -0.26
N PRO A 136 8.14 -6.33 0.10
CA PRO A 136 7.82 -6.75 1.46
C PRO A 136 8.51 -8.04 1.89
N SER A 137 9.03 -8.83 0.94
CA SER A 137 9.69 -10.11 1.22
C SER A 137 11.15 -9.94 1.61
N ARG A 138 11.82 -8.92 1.05
CA ARG A 138 13.25 -8.66 1.24
C ARG A 138 13.53 -7.39 2.05
N ASN A 139 12.51 -6.68 2.45
CA ASN A 139 12.60 -5.35 3.08
C ASN A 139 13.53 -4.42 2.29
N GLY A 140 13.14 -4.12 1.07
CA GLY A 140 13.95 -3.31 0.17
C GLY A 140 13.13 -2.51 -0.82
N LEU A 141 13.81 -1.67 -1.59
CA LEU A 141 13.22 -0.76 -2.56
C LEU A 141 13.80 -1.01 -3.95
N HIS A 142 12.94 -1.20 -4.94
CA HIS A 142 13.32 -1.13 -6.35
C HIS A 142 13.18 0.31 -6.83
N LEU A 143 14.25 0.89 -7.38
CA LEU A 143 14.22 2.23 -7.97
C LEU A 143 13.52 2.18 -9.33
N LEU A 144 12.37 2.83 -9.43
CA LEU A 144 11.60 2.93 -10.68
C LEU A 144 12.00 4.16 -11.49
N ALA A 145 12.21 5.29 -10.82
CA ALA A 145 12.63 6.54 -11.45
C ALA A 145 13.37 7.43 -10.46
N GLN A 146 14.45 8.06 -10.92
CA GLN A 146 15.19 9.06 -10.14
C GLN A 146 15.19 10.37 -10.91
N ARG A 147 14.46 11.37 -10.41
CA ARG A 147 14.33 12.70 -11.02
C ARG A 147 13.71 13.69 -10.05
N PRO A 148 13.79 14.99 -10.30
CA PRO A 148 12.99 15.99 -9.56
C PRO A 148 11.50 15.69 -9.70
N LEU A 149 10.74 15.81 -8.61
CA LEU A 149 9.35 15.36 -8.55
C LEU A 149 8.34 16.49 -8.31
N SER A 150 8.79 17.71 -8.02
CA SER A 150 7.91 18.81 -7.59
C SER A 150 6.75 19.07 -8.57
N ASP A 151 7.06 19.25 -9.86
CA ASP A 151 6.04 19.56 -10.88
C ASP A 151 5.05 18.41 -11.10
N GLU A 152 5.52 17.17 -10.93
CA GLU A 152 4.69 15.98 -11.08
C GLU A 152 3.78 15.82 -9.86
N LEU A 153 4.28 16.07 -8.66
CA LEU A 153 3.50 16.03 -7.43
C LEU A 153 2.40 17.10 -7.41
N GLU A 154 2.69 18.32 -7.90
CA GLU A 154 1.68 19.36 -8.04
C GLU A 154 0.54 18.96 -8.99
N ARG A 155 0.85 18.21 -10.04
CA ARG A 155 -0.17 17.66 -10.97
C ARG A 155 -0.95 16.48 -10.39
N CYS A 156 -0.31 15.73 -9.47
CA CYS A 156 -0.93 14.54 -8.88
C CYS A 156 -1.84 14.88 -7.69
N PHE A 157 -1.57 15.95 -6.94
CA PHE A 157 -2.26 16.21 -5.68
C PHE A 157 -2.87 17.60 -5.61
N VAL A 158 -4.03 17.71 -4.96
CA VAL A 158 -4.72 18.99 -4.76
C VAL A 158 -4.19 19.79 -3.57
N VAL A 159 -3.28 19.23 -2.78
CA VAL A 159 -2.72 19.86 -1.58
C VAL A 159 -1.36 20.48 -1.87
N PRO A 160 -1.20 21.82 -1.80
CA PRO A 160 0.03 22.49 -2.25
C PRO A 160 1.29 22.12 -1.46
N TRP A 161 1.15 21.75 -0.18
CA TRP A 161 2.27 21.39 0.67
C TRP A 161 2.88 20.01 0.36
N ILE A 162 2.29 19.25 -0.59
CA ILE A 162 2.74 17.91 -0.94
C ILE A 162 4.20 17.85 -1.39
N VAL A 163 4.66 18.88 -2.09
CA VAL A 163 6.05 18.98 -2.60
C VAL A 163 7.10 19.13 -1.49
N GLN A 164 6.65 19.46 -0.28
CA GLN A 164 7.50 19.61 0.90
C GLN A 164 7.37 18.42 1.86
N ALA A 165 6.55 17.44 1.52
CA ALA A 165 6.46 16.21 2.28
C ALA A 165 7.81 15.47 2.26
N ARG A 166 8.08 14.69 3.32
CA ARG A 166 9.29 13.86 3.38
C ARG A 166 9.19 12.66 2.44
N ALA A 167 8.04 12.02 2.44
CA ALA A 167 7.73 10.91 1.53
C ALA A 167 6.21 10.79 1.34
N ILE A 168 5.81 10.19 0.23
CA ILE A 168 4.43 9.78 -0.02
C ILE A 168 4.42 8.27 -0.26
N LEU A 169 3.62 7.54 0.51
CA LEU A 169 3.36 6.13 0.28
C LEU A 169 2.07 6.01 -0.52
N VAL A 170 2.16 5.38 -1.68
CA VAL A 170 1.00 5.14 -2.53
C VAL A 170 0.68 3.66 -2.47
N LEU A 171 -0.52 3.34 -1.99
CA LEU A 171 -1.05 2.00 -1.98
C LEU A 171 -1.86 1.78 -3.24
N THR A 172 -1.49 0.78 -4.01
CA THR A 172 -2.22 0.34 -5.20
C THR A 172 -2.86 -1.02 -4.94
N SER A 173 -3.79 -1.43 -5.80
CA SER A 173 -4.39 -2.75 -5.77
C SER A 173 -4.26 -3.42 -7.13
N MET A 174 -3.63 -4.60 -7.14
CA MET A 174 -3.55 -5.52 -8.28
C MET A 174 -4.86 -6.29 -8.38
N LEU A 175 -5.82 -5.78 -9.15
CA LEU A 175 -7.19 -6.31 -9.20
C LEU A 175 -7.22 -7.79 -9.60
N ALA A 176 -6.41 -8.23 -10.55
CA ALA A 176 -6.35 -9.62 -11.01
C ALA A 176 -6.09 -10.61 -9.87
N ARG A 177 -5.33 -10.24 -8.85
CA ARG A 177 -5.05 -11.14 -7.71
C ARG A 177 -6.31 -11.52 -6.92
N THR A 178 -7.30 -10.66 -6.90
CA THR A 178 -8.56 -10.89 -6.18
C THR A 178 -9.69 -11.28 -7.11
N SER A 179 -9.75 -10.70 -8.31
CA SER A 179 -10.84 -10.96 -9.25
C SER A 179 -10.82 -12.36 -9.83
N CYS A 180 -9.66 -13.00 -9.97
CA CYS A 180 -9.56 -14.40 -10.39
C CYS A 180 -10.40 -15.33 -9.50
N LYS A 181 -10.49 -15.04 -8.21
CA LYS A 181 -11.24 -15.83 -7.22
C LYS A 181 -12.63 -15.26 -6.90
N TYR A 182 -12.78 -13.94 -6.91
CA TYR A 182 -13.95 -13.27 -6.38
C TYR A 182 -14.73 -12.43 -7.42
N GLY A 183 -14.30 -12.47 -8.70
CA GLY A 183 -14.89 -11.63 -9.75
C GLY A 183 -14.86 -10.14 -9.36
N ASP A 184 -15.91 -9.41 -9.74
CA ASP A 184 -16.03 -7.96 -9.45
C ASP A 184 -16.01 -7.62 -7.95
N ARG A 185 -16.36 -8.58 -7.08
CA ARG A 185 -16.26 -8.39 -5.64
C ARG A 185 -14.81 -8.24 -5.17
N GLY A 186 -13.85 -8.76 -5.93
CA GLY A 186 -12.42 -8.61 -5.68
C GLY A 186 -11.97 -7.15 -5.58
N TYR A 187 -12.60 -6.25 -6.33
CA TYR A 187 -12.36 -4.81 -6.23
C TYR A 187 -12.64 -4.26 -4.83
N ARG A 188 -13.75 -4.66 -4.22
CA ARG A 188 -14.07 -4.24 -2.83
C ARG A 188 -13.02 -4.74 -1.86
N PHE A 189 -12.56 -5.98 -2.02
CA PHE A 189 -11.55 -6.57 -1.14
C PHE A 189 -10.22 -5.84 -1.26
N GLY A 190 -9.81 -5.46 -2.47
CA GLY A 190 -8.61 -4.65 -2.68
C GLY A 190 -8.65 -3.30 -1.97
N LEU A 191 -9.78 -2.58 -2.06
CA LEU A 191 -9.94 -1.30 -1.37
C LEU A 191 -9.96 -1.43 0.15
N ILE A 192 -10.66 -2.46 0.68
CA ILE A 192 -10.72 -2.75 2.12
C ILE A 192 -9.31 -3.09 2.63
N GLU A 193 -8.57 -3.92 1.90
CA GLU A 193 -7.21 -4.30 2.27
C GLU A 193 -6.26 -3.10 2.27
N ALA A 194 -6.31 -2.24 1.24
CA ALA A 194 -5.53 -1.01 1.22
C ALA A 194 -5.84 -0.11 2.43
N GLY A 195 -7.11 -0.06 2.86
CA GLY A 195 -7.51 0.64 4.09
C GLY A 195 -6.92 0.01 5.36
N HIS A 196 -6.86 -1.32 5.46
CA HIS A 196 -6.20 -2.02 6.57
C HIS A 196 -4.70 -1.72 6.60
N ALA A 197 -4.02 -1.81 5.45
CA ALA A 197 -2.61 -1.48 5.32
C ALA A 197 -2.32 -0.01 5.68
N ALA A 198 -3.15 0.92 5.20
CA ALA A 198 -3.07 2.34 5.52
C ALA A 198 -3.23 2.61 7.02
N GLN A 199 -4.16 1.92 7.68
CA GLN A 199 -4.34 2.05 9.13
C GLN A 199 -3.12 1.54 9.90
N ASN A 200 -2.51 0.43 9.48
CA ASN A 200 -1.26 -0.04 10.09
C ASN A 200 -0.15 1.01 9.96
N LEU A 201 0.04 1.58 8.76
CA LEU A 201 0.99 2.68 8.54
C LEU A 201 0.73 3.85 9.49
N ALA A 202 -0.54 4.24 9.68
CA ALA A 202 -0.91 5.34 10.57
C ALA A 202 -0.63 5.02 12.05
N LEU A 203 -0.87 3.78 12.50
CA LEU A 203 -0.62 3.34 13.87
C LEU A 203 0.87 3.22 14.14
N VAL A 204 1.61 2.52 13.27
CA VAL A 204 3.06 2.37 13.38
C VAL A 204 3.75 3.74 13.32
N GLY A 205 3.34 4.62 12.39
CA GLY A 205 3.86 5.97 12.33
C GLY A 205 3.60 6.76 13.60
N THR A 206 2.42 6.59 14.21
CA THR A 206 2.10 7.24 15.50
C THR A 206 3.01 6.73 16.62
N ALA A 207 3.22 5.41 16.71
CA ALA A 207 4.11 4.80 17.70
C ALA A 207 5.57 5.25 17.55
N LEU A 208 6.02 5.45 16.31
CA LEU A 208 7.37 5.94 15.99
C LEU A 208 7.51 7.47 16.03
N GLY A 209 6.46 8.22 16.39
CA GLY A 209 6.47 9.68 16.37
C GLY A 209 6.49 10.30 14.96
N ILE A 210 6.31 9.49 13.92
CA ILE A 210 6.26 9.94 12.53
C ILE A 210 4.85 10.46 12.23
N GLY A 211 4.74 11.72 11.79
CA GLY A 211 3.48 12.27 11.32
C GLY A 211 3.03 11.58 10.03
N ILE A 212 1.78 11.14 9.96
CA ILE A 212 1.20 10.58 8.75
C ILE A 212 -0.19 11.16 8.51
N THR A 213 -0.48 11.47 7.25
CA THR A 213 -1.78 11.99 6.82
C THR A 213 -2.29 11.21 5.62
N PRO A 214 -3.44 10.52 5.71
CA PRO A 214 -4.11 10.01 4.54
C PRO A 214 -4.62 11.17 3.68
N VAL A 215 -4.34 11.12 2.37
CA VAL A 215 -4.76 12.14 1.40
C VAL A 215 -5.54 11.44 0.28
N GLY A 216 -6.84 11.73 0.17
CA GLY A 216 -7.69 11.23 -0.90
C GLY A 216 -7.80 12.19 -2.10
N GLY A 217 -7.27 13.41 -1.96
CA GLY A 217 -7.29 14.43 -3.02
C GLY A 217 -6.11 14.27 -3.98
N PHE A 218 -6.15 13.24 -4.81
CA PHE A 218 -5.17 13.00 -5.87
C PHE A 218 -5.87 12.75 -7.21
N ALA A 219 -5.13 12.96 -8.30
CA ALA A 219 -5.56 12.65 -9.65
C ALA A 219 -5.00 11.27 -10.04
N ASP A 220 -5.88 10.30 -10.29
CA ASP A 220 -5.51 8.90 -10.52
C ASP A 220 -4.55 8.72 -11.69
N GLU A 221 -4.88 9.27 -12.84
CA GLU A 221 -4.09 9.06 -14.06
C GLU A 221 -2.70 9.72 -13.99
N PRO A 222 -2.52 10.98 -13.53
CA PRO A 222 -1.20 11.56 -13.30
C PRO A 222 -0.38 10.74 -12.29
N LEU A 223 -1.01 10.26 -11.21
CA LEU A 223 -0.32 9.48 -10.19
C LEU A 223 0.11 8.10 -10.72
N ARG A 224 -0.74 7.42 -11.49
CA ARG A 224 -0.39 6.16 -12.16
C ARG A 224 0.81 6.35 -13.09
N ARG A 225 0.84 7.44 -13.86
CA ARG A 225 1.99 7.78 -14.72
C ARG A 225 3.26 8.02 -13.93
N LEU A 226 3.16 8.76 -12.82
CA LEU A 226 4.30 9.02 -11.94
C LEU A 226 4.91 7.71 -11.41
N LEU A 227 4.08 6.76 -11.04
CA LEU A 227 4.49 5.43 -10.55
C LEU A 227 4.98 4.49 -11.66
N GLY A 228 4.75 4.81 -12.93
CA GLY A 228 5.03 3.90 -14.05
C GLY A 228 4.03 2.75 -14.17
N VAL A 229 2.81 2.92 -13.65
CA VAL A 229 1.73 1.92 -13.68
C VAL A 229 0.78 2.26 -14.83
N PHE A 230 1.21 1.98 -16.06
CA PHE A 230 0.47 2.43 -17.26
C PHE A 230 -0.58 1.45 -17.76
N GLN A 231 -0.41 0.17 -17.46
CA GLN A 231 -1.22 -0.89 -18.07
C GLN A 231 -1.76 -1.85 -17.01
N GLY A 232 -2.86 -2.50 -17.37
CA GLY A 232 -3.41 -3.55 -16.58
C GLY A 232 -4.40 -3.07 -15.53
N ASP A 233 -4.60 -3.93 -14.60
CA ASP A 233 -5.59 -3.92 -13.54
C ASP A 233 -5.03 -3.40 -12.20
N GLU A 234 -3.91 -2.69 -12.21
CA GLU A 234 -3.35 -2.04 -11.03
C GLU A 234 -3.93 -0.64 -10.86
N LEU A 235 -4.64 -0.43 -9.78
CA LEU A 235 -5.38 0.79 -9.48
C LEU A 235 -4.80 1.48 -8.24
N VAL A 236 -4.72 2.81 -8.26
CA VAL A 236 -4.40 3.57 -7.06
C VAL A 236 -5.56 3.44 -6.07
N ALA A 237 -5.29 2.92 -4.89
CA ALA A 237 -6.30 2.71 -3.87
C ALA A 237 -6.25 3.80 -2.78
N HIS A 238 -5.05 4.20 -2.34
CA HIS A 238 -4.92 5.17 -1.24
C HIS A 238 -3.55 5.82 -1.22
N THR A 239 -3.44 7.00 -0.61
CA THR A 239 -2.15 7.66 -0.38
C THR A 239 -1.96 8.07 1.07
N MET A 240 -0.75 7.86 1.59
CA MET A 240 -0.33 8.18 2.95
C MET A 240 0.87 9.11 2.89
N VAL A 241 0.71 10.35 3.32
CA VAL A 241 1.74 11.39 3.23
C VAL A 241 2.44 11.56 4.57
N LEU A 242 3.76 11.61 4.54
CA LEU A 242 4.64 11.87 5.68
C LEU A 242 5.11 13.33 5.57
N PRO A 243 4.44 14.27 6.25
CA PRO A 243 4.72 15.70 6.14
C PRO A 243 6.04 16.11 6.81
#